data_c0231078010af6930ce7a609864d6d52
#
_entry.id   c0231078010af6930ce7a609864d6d52
#
_cell.length_a   1.000
_cell.length_b   1.000
_cell.length_c   1.000
_cell.angle_alpha   90.00
_cell.angle_beta   90.00
_cell.angle_gamma   90.00
#
_symmetry.space_group_name_H-M   'P 1'
#
loop_
_entity.id
_entity.type
_entity.pdbx_description
1 polymer ?
#
loop_
_entity_poly.entity_id
_entity_poly.type
_entity_poly.pdbx_seq_one_letter_code
_entity_poly.pdbx_strand_id
1 'polypeptide(L)'
;MVTSAQPRMQSTTQPRMQSGTRGGVSTVAVNAVLIVAGVYFLLPLVWVVIAATKSPADLFGTFGLWFSDSPQAWENLVALFTQDGGAFTRWVLNSIIYSGVGAFVAMVLSAACGYAIAKFPFRGREALFSVILGGVLVPATVIALPLYFLLNTFGLTGTYWAVLLPSMVSPFGVYLARIHANASVPDEVIEAARLDGAGDLRIFASMATRMMMPAMVTIFLFQFVTIWNNYLLPLVMLNDTSTFPVTLGLTLWNGQTQRDPMFYSLVVAGSAVSALLLVALMTALQRFWRADLTAGATKG
;
A
#
# COMPACT_ATOMS: atom_id res chain seq x y z
N MET A 1 37.86 17.01 -74.58
CA MET A 1 38.01 17.92 -73.44
C MET A 1 36.61 18.07 -72.78
N VAL A 2 36.39 17.36 -71.70
CA VAL A 2 35.16 17.46 -70.92
C VAL A 2 35.57 17.79 -69.48
N THR A 3 35.29 19.01 -69.06
CA THR A 3 35.63 19.58 -67.77
C THR A 3 34.55 19.15 -66.76
N SER A 4 34.88 18.31 -65.80
CA SER A 4 34.00 17.91 -64.70
C SER A 4 33.99 19.00 -63.60
N ALA A 5 32.87 19.64 -63.37
CA ALA A 5 32.67 20.54 -62.27
C ALA A 5 32.27 19.73 -61.00
N GLN A 6 33.04 19.82 -59.93
CA GLN A 6 32.68 19.27 -58.59
C GLN A 6 31.71 20.24 -57.87
N PRO A 7 30.67 19.74 -57.21
CA PRO A 7 29.82 20.59 -56.39
C PRO A 7 30.49 20.89 -55.04
N ARG A 8 30.54 22.18 -54.68
CA ARG A 8 30.95 22.70 -53.36
C ARG A 8 30.00 22.21 -52.29
N MET A 9 30.51 21.45 -51.31
CA MET A 9 29.81 21.21 -50.04
C MET A 9 29.66 22.53 -49.28
N GLN A 10 28.42 22.96 -49.09
CA GLN A 10 28.08 24.00 -48.16
C GLN A 10 28.08 23.43 -46.75
N SER A 11 28.98 23.92 -45.89
CA SER A 11 29.00 23.65 -44.46
C SER A 11 27.79 24.30 -43.80
N THR A 12 26.78 23.51 -43.47
CA THR A 12 25.68 23.89 -42.61
C THR A 12 26.19 24.03 -41.17
N THR A 13 26.44 25.27 -40.75
CA THR A 13 26.67 25.63 -39.35
C THR A 13 25.41 25.36 -38.57
N GLN A 14 25.38 24.28 -37.76
CA GLN A 14 24.32 24.03 -36.79
C GLN A 14 24.34 25.14 -35.72
N PRO A 15 23.22 25.77 -35.41
CA PRO A 15 23.14 26.72 -34.32
C PRO A 15 23.41 26.01 -32.99
N ARG A 16 24.48 26.46 -32.32
CA ARG A 16 24.84 26.05 -30.95
C ARG A 16 23.68 26.48 -30.02
N MET A 17 22.85 25.51 -29.60
CA MET A 17 21.86 25.73 -28.53
C MET A 17 22.61 26.20 -27.28
N GLN A 18 22.45 27.49 -26.98
CA GLN A 18 22.88 28.06 -25.70
C GLN A 18 22.02 27.44 -24.63
N SER A 19 22.58 26.57 -23.84
CA SER A 19 22.00 26.08 -22.59
C SER A 19 21.96 27.25 -21.59
N GLY A 20 20.84 27.99 -21.65
CA GLY A 20 20.61 29.12 -20.77
C GLY A 20 20.54 28.66 -19.31
N THR A 21 21.22 29.41 -18.46
CA THR A 21 21.29 29.34 -16.99
C THR A 21 19.95 29.53 -16.26
N ARG A 22 18.84 29.08 -16.84
CA ARG A 22 17.51 29.10 -16.20
C ARG A 22 17.23 27.96 -15.24
N GLY A 23 18.15 26.99 -15.10
CA GLY A 23 17.98 25.80 -14.27
C GLY A 23 18.13 26.03 -12.74
N GLY A 24 18.93 27.02 -12.31
CA GLY A 24 19.29 27.15 -10.90
C GLY A 24 18.14 27.60 -9.96
N VAL A 25 17.42 28.65 -10.34
CA VAL A 25 16.33 29.20 -9.51
C VAL A 25 15.14 28.25 -9.46
N SER A 26 14.81 27.60 -10.56
CA SER A 26 13.73 26.57 -10.63
C SER A 26 14.07 25.38 -9.74
N THR A 27 15.31 24.90 -9.75
CA THR A 27 15.74 23.76 -8.95
C THR A 27 15.72 24.08 -7.45
N VAL A 28 16.16 25.29 -7.05
CA VAL A 28 16.11 25.72 -5.64
C VAL A 28 14.67 25.83 -5.16
N ALA A 29 13.79 26.42 -5.95
CA ALA A 29 12.37 26.53 -5.60
C ALA A 29 11.69 25.15 -5.47
N VAL A 30 11.95 24.23 -6.40
CA VAL A 30 11.43 22.85 -6.33
C VAL A 30 11.96 22.13 -5.09
N ASN A 31 13.27 22.22 -4.80
CA ASN A 31 13.84 21.58 -3.63
C ASN A 31 13.27 22.18 -2.32
N ALA A 32 13.07 23.48 -2.25
CA ALA A 32 12.45 24.13 -1.09
C ALA A 32 11.01 23.61 -0.86
N VAL A 33 10.20 23.51 -1.91
CA VAL A 33 8.85 22.95 -1.82
C VAL A 33 8.89 21.50 -1.36
N LEU A 34 9.80 20.69 -1.90
CA LEU A 34 9.96 19.28 -1.49
C LEU A 34 10.39 19.13 -0.03
N ILE A 35 11.29 19.98 0.46
CA ILE A 35 11.70 19.97 1.86
C ILE A 35 10.53 20.36 2.76
N VAL A 36 9.82 21.44 2.45
CA VAL A 36 8.66 21.89 3.22
C VAL A 36 7.58 20.81 3.27
N ALA A 37 7.26 20.21 2.12
CA ALA A 37 6.32 19.10 2.05
C ALA A 37 6.82 17.90 2.88
N GLY A 38 8.12 17.54 2.78
CA GLY A 38 8.71 16.47 3.55
C GLY A 38 8.60 16.69 5.07
N VAL A 39 8.93 17.90 5.53
CA VAL A 39 8.78 18.27 6.95
C VAL A 39 7.31 18.19 7.37
N TYR A 40 6.41 18.72 6.58
CA TYR A 40 4.97 18.71 6.87
C TYR A 40 4.42 17.28 7.05
N PHE A 41 4.78 16.36 6.15
CA PHE A 41 4.31 14.97 6.21
C PHE A 41 5.02 14.14 7.32
N LEU A 42 6.27 14.47 7.67
CA LEU A 42 7.00 13.77 8.73
C LEU A 42 6.64 14.28 10.13
N LEU A 43 6.18 15.51 10.26
CA LEU A 43 5.90 16.14 11.55
C LEU A 43 4.94 15.33 12.43
N PRO A 44 3.79 14.81 11.95
CA PRO A 44 2.92 13.97 12.77
C PRO A 44 3.61 12.68 13.25
N LEU A 45 4.45 12.07 12.40
CA LEU A 45 5.18 10.85 12.77
C LEU A 45 6.21 11.13 13.86
N VAL A 46 6.98 12.22 13.71
CA VAL A 46 7.95 12.69 14.73
C VAL A 46 7.22 12.99 16.03
N TRP A 47 6.08 13.66 15.97
CA TRP A 47 5.26 13.96 17.16
C TRP A 47 4.84 12.68 17.89
N VAL A 48 4.30 11.68 17.18
CA VAL A 48 3.88 10.40 17.79
C VAL A 48 5.05 9.67 18.45
N VAL A 49 6.24 9.68 17.82
CA VAL A 49 7.44 9.04 18.39
C VAL A 49 7.89 9.78 19.67
N ILE A 50 7.92 11.11 19.68
CA ILE A 50 8.26 11.90 20.86
C ILE A 50 7.20 11.68 21.96
N ALA A 51 5.92 11.75 21.62
CA ALA A 51 4.82 11.54 22.53
C ALA A 51 4.84 10.14 23.18
N ALA A 52 5.26 9.11 22.45
CA ALA A 52 5.41 7.75 22.97
C ALA A 52 6.46 7.62 24.09
N THR A 53 7.36 8.62 24.24
CA THR A 53 8.36 8.65 25.31
C THR A 53 7.89 9.37 26.58
N LYS A 54 6.70 9.96 26.59
CA LYS A 54 6.21 10.79 27.67
C LYS A 54 5.34 10.04 28.66
N SER A 55 5.32 10.51 29.90
CA SER A 55 4.30 10.13 30.88
C SER A 55 2.93 10.70 30.49
N PRO A 56 1.81 10.18 31.03
CA PRO A 56 0.49 10.80 30.81
C PRO A 56 0.42 12.27 31.23
N ALA A 57 1.10 12.66 32.29
CA ALA A 57 1.15 14.04 32.76
C ALA A 57 1.96 14.94 31.80
N ASP A 58 3.12 14.47 31.34
CA ASP A 58 3.98 15.21 30.42
C ASP A 58 3.39 15.32 29.02
N LEU A 59 2.58 14.35 28.61
CA LEU A 59 1.92 14.36 27.31
C LEU A 59 1.06 15.62 27.12
N PHE A 60 0.42 16.08 28.19
CA PHE A 60 -0.44 17.27 28.18
C PHE A 60 0.20 18.50 28.83
N GLY A 61 1.23 18.31 29.68
CA GLY A 61 1.88 19.39 30.45
C GLY A 61 3.13 19.98 29.81
N THR A 62 3.70 19.34 28.77
CA THR A 62 4.96 19.77 28.16
C THR A 62 4.81 20.07 26.66
N PHE A 63 5.82 20.75 26.08
CA PHE A 63 5.81 21.07 24.66
C PHE A 63 5.77 19.81 23.79
N GLY A 64 4.77 19.73 22.90
CA GLY A 64 4.45 18.52 22.15
C GLY A 64 5.55 17.99 21.21
N LEU A 65 6.38 18.87 20.65
CA LEU A 65 7.42 18.50 19.68
C LEU A 65 8.82 18.35 20.30
N TRP A 66 8.90 18.22 21.64
CA TRP A 66 10.17 18.00 22.34
C TRP A 66 10.00 16.98 23.46
N PHE A 67 11.08 16.33 23.85
CA PHE A 67 11.09 15.35 24.92
C PHE A 67 10.78 16.00 26.28
N SER A 68 10.28 15.20 27.23
CA SER A 68 10.16 15.63 28.65
C SER A 68 11.52 15.52 29.37
N ASP A 69 11.62 16.14 30.53
CA ASP A 69 12.83 16.08 31.37
C ASP A 69 13.11 14.66 31.91
N SER A 70 12.06 13.84 32.00
CA SER A 70 12.13 12.44 32.45
C SER A 70 11.42 11.52 31.45
N PRO A 71 12.05 11.13 30.32
CA PRO A 71 11.46 10.28 29.32
C PRO A 71 11.19 8.86 29.87
N GLN A 72 9.98 8.33 29.60
CA GLN A 72 9.52 7.00 30.04
C GLN A 72 9.34 6.02 28.88
N ALA A 73 10.21 6.11 27.86
CA ALA A 73 10.09 5.28 26.66
C ALA A 73 10.11 3.78 26.95
N TRP A 74 11.01 3.35 27.84
CA TRP A 74 11.14 1.93 28.18
C TRP A 74 9.96 1.44 29.02
N GLU A 75 9.54 2.21 30.01
CA GLU A 75 8.38 1.90 30.85
C GLU A 75 7.11 1.80 30.01
N ASN A 76 6.89 2.74 29.10
CA ASN A 76 5.74 2.72 28.18
C ASN A 76 5.77 1.51 27.26
N LEU A 77 6.94 1.09 26.75
CA LEU A 77 7.07 -0.12 25.94
C LEU A 77 6.80 -1.38 26.78
N VAL A 78 7.36 -1.48 27.97
CA VAL A 78 7.10 -2.64 28.85
C VAL A 78 5.61 -2.71 29.18
N ALA A 79 5.00 -1.59 29.57
CA ALA A 79 3.57 -1.53 29.84
C ALA A 79 2.73 -1.93 28.62
N LEU A 80 3.08 -1.43 27.42
CA LEU A 80 2.40 -1.75 26.15
C LEU A 80 2.35 -3.26 25.88
N PHE A 81 3.47 -3.96 26.09
CA PHE A 81 3.56 -5.38 25.79
C PHE A 81 3.09 -6.31 26.93
N THR A 82 2.88 -5.78 28.13
CA THR A 82 2.40 -6.56 29.29
C THR A 82 0.94 -6.31 29.62
N GLN A 83 0.37 -5.17 29.21
CA GLN A 83 -1.00 -4.79 29.48
C GLN A 83 -2.00 -5.87 28.97
N ASP A 84 -3.01 -6.15 29.77
CA ASP A 84 -4.09 -7.11 29.47
C ASP A 84 -3.55 -8.48 29.00
N GLY A 85 -2.47 -8.97 29.64
CA GLY A 85 -1.83 -10.25 29.30
C GLY A 85 -1.18 -10.26 27.92
N GLY A 86 -0.62 -9.13 27.48
CA GLY A 86 0.06 -9.00 26.19
C GLY A 86 -0.92 -8.82 25.01
N ALA A 87 -2.05 -8.20 25.24
CA ALA A 87 -3.09 -7.97 24.22
C ALA A 87 -2.55 -7.28 22.98
N PHE A 88 -1.68 -6.26 23.15
CA PHE A 88 -1.09 -5.54 22.02
C PHE A 88 -0.32 -6.45 21.06
N THR A 89 0.50 -7.38 21.58
CA THR A 89 1.23 -8.33 20.74
C THR A 89 0.27 -9.16 19.88
N ARG A 90 -0.82 -9.64 20.47
CA ARG A 90 -1.85 -10.39 19.77
C ARG A 90 -2.51 -9.57 18.67
N TRP A 91 -2.85 -8.31 18.95
CA TRP A 91 -3.46 -7.41 17.95
C TRP A 91 -2.52 -7.10 16.78
N VAL A 92 -1.23 -6.93 17.04
CA VAL A 92 -0.22 -6.77 15.98
C VAL A 92 -0.12 -8.03 15.13
N LEU A 93 -0.05 -9.22 15.75
CA LEU A 93 -0.04 -10.50 15.03
C LEU A 93 -1.31 -10.70 14.19
N ASN A 94 -2.47 -10.37 14.73
CA ASN A 94 -3.73 -10.39 13.98
C ASN A 94 -3.70 -9.44 12.78
N SER A 95 -3.18 -8.21 12.97
CA SER A 95 -3.02 -7.26 11.86
C SER A 95 -2.09 -7.79 10.79
N ILE A 96 -0.98 -8.43 11.16
CA ILE A 96 -0.07 -9.07 10.19
C ILE A 96 -0.78 -10.20 9.44
N ILE A 97 -1.57 -11.02 10.12
CA ILE A 97 -2.34 -12.11 9.50
C ILE A 97 -3.38 -11.54 8.54
N TYR A 98 -4.22 -10.59 9.00
CA TYR A 98 -5.25 -9.97 8.16
C TYR A 98 -4.65 -9.29 6.94
N SER A 99 -3.63 -8.44 7.13
CA SER A 99 -3.02 -7.69 6.05
C SER A 99 -2.16 -8.58 5.14
N GLY A 100 -1.35 -9.47 5.71
CA GLY A 100 -0.47 -10.35 4.95
C GLY A 100 -1.23 -11.35 4.10
N VAL A 101 -2.12 -12.12 4.72
CA VAL A 101 -2.91 -13.13 4.01
C VAL A 101 -3.92 -12.47 3.08
N GLY A 102 -4.65 -11.46 3.57
CA GLY A 102 -5.65 -10.74 2.78
C GLY A 102 -5.05 -10.09 1.53
N ALA A 103 -3.94 -9.35 1.70
CA ALA A 103 -3.27 -8.69 0.57
C ALA A 103 -2.63 -9.69 -0.40
N PHE A 104 -2.05 -10.79 0.10
CA PHE A 104 -1.47 -11.81 -0.76
C PHE A 104 -2.52 -12.48 -1.65
N VAL A 105 -3.64 -12.89 -1.07
CA VAL A 105 -4.73 -13.52 -1.83
C VAL A 105 -5.36 -12.50 -2.78
N ALA A 106 -5.61 -11.27 -2.33
CA ALA A 106 -6.12 -10.19 -3.19
C ALA A 106 -5.20 -9.92 -4.37
N MET A 107 -3.88 -9.90 -4.17
CA MET A 107 -2.88 -9.74 -5.23
C MET A 107 -2.99 -10.85 -6.28
N VAL A 108 -3.04 -12.11 -5.84
CA VAL A 108 -3.12 -13.28 -6.75
C VAL A 108 -4.43 -13.27 -7.53
N LEU A 109 -5.55 -13.05 -6.85
CA LEU A 109 -6.87 -12.99 -7.50
C LEU A 109 -6.97 -11.81 -8.47
N SER A 110 -6.45 -10.65 -8.09
CA SER A 110 -6.41 -9.46 -8.95
C SER A 110 -5.54 -9.68 -10.18
N ALA A 111 -4.36 -10.28 -10.01
CA ALA A 111 -3.47 -10.60 -11.14
C ALA A 111 -4.11 -11.59 -12.10
N ALA A 112 -4.73 -12.65 -11.59
CA ALA A 112 -5.40 -13.66 -12.42
C ALA A 112 -6.61 -13.07 -13.17
N CYS A 113 -7.47 -12.32 -12.47
CA CYS A 113 -8.65 -11.68 -13.06
C CYS A 113 -8.26 -10.61 -14.08
N GLY A 114 -7.31 -9.72 -13.72
CA GLY A 114 -6.82 -8.66 -14.61
C GLY A 114 -6.14 -9.20 -15.87
N TYR A 115 -5.32 -10.25 -15.72
CA TYR A 115 -4.71 -10.96 -16.84
C TYR A 115 -5.75 -11.61 -17.74
N ALA A 116 -6.74 -12.30 -17.17
CA ALA A 116 -7.81 -12.95 -17.94
C ALA A 116 -8.60 -11.93 -18.76
N ILE A 117 -8.99 -10.80 -18.14
CA ILE A 117 -9.71 -9.72 -18.82
C ILE A 117 -8.83 -9.05 -19.91
N ALA A 118 -7.51 -8.98 -19.71
CA ALA A 118 -6.59 -8.37 -20.67
C ALA A 118 -6.35 -9.26 -21.89
N LYS A 119 -6.12 -10.58 -21.69
CA LYS A 119 -5.53 -11.47 -22.67
C LYS A 119 -6.48 -12.49 -23.30
N PHE A 120 -7.64 -12.71 -22.70
CA PHE A 120 -8.62 -13.63 -23.27
C PHE A 120 -9.78 -12.88 -23.92
N PRO A 121 -10.10 -13.20 -25.22
CA PRO A 121 -11.29 -12.67 -25.87
C PRO A 121 -12.52 -13.46 -25.44
N PHE A 122 -13.41 -12.86 -24.63
CA PHE A 122 -14.71 -13.43 -24.31
C PHE A 122 -15.82 -12.37 -24.36
N ARG A 123 -17.06 -12.85 -24.62
CA ARG A 123 -18.22 -11.95 -24.70
C ARG A 123 -18.49 -11.34 -23.31
N GLY A 124 -18.67 -10.02 -23.26
CA GLY A 124 -19.00 -9.32 -22.02
C GLY A 124 -17.79 -8.91 -21.15
N ARG A 125 -16.54 -9.13 -21.59
CA ARG A 125 -15.34 -8.79 -20.80
C ARG A 125 -15.27 -7.32 -20.38
N GLU A 126 -15.67 -6.39 -21.26
CA GLU A 126 -15.69 -4.95 -20.96
C GLU A 126 -16.81 -4.60 -19.98
N ALA A 127 -17.97 -5.24 -20.09
CA ALA A 127 -19.06 -5.07 -19.14
C ALA A 127 -18.67 -5.61 -17.75
N LEU A 128 -18.05 -6.79 -17.69
CA LEU A 128 -17.52 -7.35 -16.45
C LEU A 128 -16.49 -6.41 -15.81
N PHE A 129 -15.56 -5.88 -16.59
CA PHE A 129 -14.56 -4.94 -16.11
C PHE A 129 -15.21 -3.66 -15.59
N SER A 130 -16.22 -3.12 -16.28
CA SER A 130 -16.95 -1.94 -15.85
C SER A 130 -17.69 -2.16 -14.53
N VAL A 131 -18.27 -3.34 -14.31
CA VAL A 131 -18.91 -3.72 -13.04
C VAL A 131 -17.87 -3.79 -11.92
N ILE A 132 -16.72 -4.44 -12.16
CA ILE A 132 -15.62 -4.50 -11.18
C ILE A 132 -15.13 -3.09 -10.82
N LEU A 133 -14.92 -2.25 -11.84
CA LEU A 133 -14.47 -0.86 -11.63
C LEU A 133 -15.52 -0.04 -10.88
N GLY A 134 -16.80 -0.27 -11.16
CA GLY A 134 -17.91 0.32 -10.41
C GLY A 134 -17.86 -0.01 -8.91
N GLY A 135 -17.35 -1.17 -8.56
CA GLY A 135 -17.13 -1.58 -7.17
C GLY A 135 -16.16 -0.67 -6.39
N VAL A 136 -15.22 0.00 -7.08
CA VAL A 136 -14.31 0.98 -6.44
C VAL A 136 -15.06 2.23 -5.96
N LEU A 137 -16.17 2.57 -6.61
CA LEU A 137 -16.97 3.76 -6.29
C LEU A 137 -17.93 3.54 -5.11
N VAL A 138 -18.16 2.30 -4.71
CA VAL A 138 -19.06 2.00 -3.59
C VAL A 138 -18.34 2.21 -2.27
N PRO A 139 -18.81 3.13 -1.39
CA PRO A 139 -18.18 3.35 -0.10
C PRO A 139 -18.22 2.08 0.77
N ALA A 140 -17.09 1.73 1.36
CA ALA A 140 -16.97 0.56 2.24
C ALA A 140 -17.97 0.61 3.43
N THR A 141 -18.31 1.82 3.89
CA THR A 141 -19.30 2.06 4.96
C THR A 141 -20.69 1.58 4.59
N VAL A 142 -21.09 1.71 3.33
CA VAL A 142 -22.41 1.29 2.84
C VAL A 142 -22.49 -0.24 2.76
N ILE A 143 -21.38 -0.90 2.44
CA ILE A 143 -21.34 -2.36 2.29
C ILE A 143 -21.24 -3.07 3.65
N ALA A 144 -20.74 -2.39 4.69
CA ALA A 144 -20.40 -3.02 5.97
C ALA A 144 -21.58 -3.78 6.62
N LEU A 145 -22.77 -3.15 6.71
CA LEU A 145 -23.95 -3.77 7.31
C LEU A 145 -24.52 -4.93 6.45
N PRO A 146 -24.77 -4.77 5.15
CA PRO A 146 -25.19 -5.88 4.31
C PRO A 146 -24.23 -7.08 4.38
N LEU A 147 -22.92 -6.81 4.39
CA LEU A 147 -21.90 -7.83 4.49
C LEU A 147 -21.91 -8.53 5.86
N TYR A 148 -22.15 -7.78 6.95
CA TYR A 148 -22.34 -8.36 8.28
C TYR A 148 -23.50 -9.35 8.29
N PHE A 149 -24.68 -8.97 7.79
CA PHE A 149 -25.83 -9.88 7.73
C PHE A 149 -25.54 -11.12 6.88
N LEU A 150 -24.89 -10.93 5.74
CA LEU A 150 -24.50 -12.05 4.89
C LEU A 150 -23.56 -13.03 5.62
N LEU A 151 -22.48 -12.54 6.23
CA LEU A 151 -21.50 -13.39 6.93
C LEU A 151 -22.10 -14.01 8.21
N ASN A 152 -23.04 -13.31 8.85
CA ASN A 152 -23.76 -13.83 10.01
C ASN A 152 -24.63 -15.05 9.66
N THR A 153 -25.26 -15.08 8.47
CA THR A 153 -26.04 -16.25 8.02
C THR A 153 -25.19 -17.51 7.88
N PHE A 154 -23.89 -17.35 7.64
CA PHE A 154 -22.93 -18.45 7.55
C PHE A 154 -22.20 -18.72 8.87
N GLY A 155 -22.52 -18.01 9.96
CA GLY A 155 -21.85 -18.15 11.25
C GLY A 155 -20.38 -17.70 11.26
N LEU A 156 -19.99 -16.81 10.33
CA LEU A 156 -18.59 -16.36 10.18
C LEU A 156 -18.27 -15.08 10.96
N THR A 157 -19.30 -14.33 11.44
CA THR A 157 -19.08 -13.15 12.29
C THR A 157 -18.39 -13.53 13.60
N GLY A 158 -17.53 -12.63 14.12
CA GLY A 158 -16.69 -12.90 15.29
C GLY A 158 -15.47 -13.77 15.02
N THR A 159 -15.27 -14.24 13.79
CA THR A 159 -14.12 -15.08 13.40
C THR A 159 -13.14 -14.32 12.51
N TYR A 160 -11.90 -14.85 12.33
CA TYR A 160 -10.92 -14.30 11.38
C TYR A 160 -11.48 -14.20 9.95
N TRP A 161 -12.37 -15.10 9.54
CA TRP A 161 -12.93 -15.13 8.19
C TRP A 161 -13.84 -13.94 7.90
N ALA A 162 -14.47 -13.36 8.94
CA ALA A 162 -15.31 -12.17 8.77
C ALA A 162 -14.54 -10.96 8.23
N VAL A 163 -13.25 -10.87 8.54
CA VAL A 163 -12.37 -9.80 8.06
C VAL A 163 -11.56 -10.25 6.84
N LEU A 164 -11.06 -11.48 6.83
CA LEU A 164 -10.22 -12.01 5.75
C LEU A 164 -10.97 -12.08 4.41
N LEU A 165 -12.15 -12.70 4.38
CA LEU A 165 -12.87 -12.94 3.11
C LEU A 165 -13.12 -11.65 2.33
N PRO A 166 -13.68 -10.57 2.94
CA PRO A 166 -13.85 -9.32 2.22
C PRO A 166 -12.51 -8.67 1.83
N SER A 167 -11.48 -8.83 2.65
CA SER A 167 -10.15 -8.25 2.42
C SER A 167 -9.38 -8.92 1.28
N MET A 168 -9.76 -10.13 0.87
CA MET A 168 -9.17 -10.88 -0.25
C MET A 168 -9.64 -10.38 -1.63
N VAL A 169 -10.56 -9.42 -1.68
CA VAL A 169 -11.09 -8.87 -2.94
C VAL A 169 -10.63 -7.43 -3.11
N SER A 170 -10.04 -7.12 -4.28
CA SER A 170 -9.55 -5.78 -4.59
C SER A 170 -9.94 -5.37 -6.02
N PRO A 171 -11.06 -4.66 -6.22
CA PRO A 171 -11.45 -4.13 -7.52
C PRO A 171 -10.38 -3.21 -8.13
N PHE A 172 -9.74 -2.37 -7.32
CA PHE A 172 -8.61 -1.54 -7.73
C PHE A 172 -7.41 -2.39 -8.18
N GLY A 173 -7.13 -3.50 -7.48
CA GLY A 173 -6.10 -4.45 -7.86
C GLY A 173 -6.34 -5.07 -9.23
N VAL A 174 -7.59 -5.45 -9.54
CA VAL A 174 -7.98 -5.98 -10.87
C VAL A 174 -7.76 -4.95 -11.97
N TYR A 175 -8.15 -3.69 -11.72
CA TYR A 175 -7.90 -2.57 -12.63
C TYR A 175 -6.41 -2.42 -12.95
N LEU A 176 -5.58 -2.35 -11.91
CA LEU A 176 -4.14 -2.19 -12.05
C LEU A 176 -3.50 -3.38 -12.76
N ALA A 177 -3.89 -4.60 -12.40
CA ALA A 177 -3.42 -5.82 -13.03
C ALA A 177 -3.77 -5.88 -14.53
N ARG A 178 -4.97 -5.47 -14.93
CA ARG A 178 -5.37 -5.40 -16.34
C ARG A 178 -4.50 -4.46 -17.15
N ILE A 179 -4.25 -3.24 -16.64
CA ILE A 179 -3.40 -2.25 -17.31
C ILE A 179 -1.98 -2.81 -17.51
N HIS A 180 -1.40 -3.38 -16.45
CA HIS A 180 -0.06 -3.93 -16.52
C HIS A 180 0.02 -5.19 -17.40
N ALA A 181 -0.98 -6.07 -17.39
CA ALA A 181 -1.02 -7.23 -18.26
C ALA A 181 -1.02 -6.81 -19.74
N ASN A 182 -1.78 -5.75 -20.10
CA ASN A 182 -1.76 -5.21 -21.46
C ASN A 182 -0.42 -4.60 -21.86
N ALA A 183 0.27 -3.93 -20.93
CA ALA A 183 1.50 -3.20 -21.21
C ALA A 183 2.76 -4.08 -21.17
N SER A 184 2.80 -5.09 -20.28
CA SER A 184 4.03 -5.83 -19.98
C SER A 184 4.03 -7.28 -20.45
N VAL A 185 2.88 -7.84 -20.89
CA VAL A 185 2.81 -9.22 -21.40
C VAL A 185 2.51 -9.17 -22.90
N PRO A 186 3.50 -9.33 -23.81
CA PRO A 186 3.26 -9.37 -25.26
C PRO A 186 2.43 -10.58 -25.66
N ASP A 187 1.53 -10.41 -26.64
CA ASP A 187 0.67 -11.51 -27.11
C ASP A 187 1.50 -12.56 -27.86
N GLU A 188 2.60 -12.14 -28.51
CA GLU A 188 3.54 -13.02 -29.21
C GLU A 188 4.19 -14.04 -28.26
N VAL A 189 4.46 -13.66 -27.01
CA VAL A 189 5.00 -14.57 -25.99
C VAL A 189 3.99 -15.63 -25.59
N ILE A 190 2.71 -15.26 -25.51
CA ILE A 190 1.62 -16.18 -25.19
C ILE A 190 1.42 -17.16 -26.35
N GLU A 191 1.41 -16.67 -27.59
CA GLU A 191 1.26 -17.50 -28.81
C GLU A 191 2.43 -18.47 -28.97
N ALA A 192 3.67 -18.03 -28.82
CA ALA A 192 4.84 -18.90 -28.86
C ALA A 192 4.78 -20.01 -27.80
N ALA A 193 4.41 -19.66 -26.56
CA ALA A 193 4.26 -20.65 -25.49
C ALA A 193 3.14 -21.68 -25.77
N ARG A 194 2.06 -21.27 -26.42
CA ARG A 194 0.99 -22.19 -26.84
C ARG A 194 1.45 -23.13 -27.96
N LEU A 195 2.26 -22.64 -28.90
CA LEU A 195 2.89 -23.49 -29.94
C LEU A 195 3.82 -24.54 -29.33
N ASP A 196 4.52 -24.18 -28.23
CA ASP A 196 5.34 -25.10 -27.43
C ASP A 196 4.51 -26.08 -26.56
N GLY A 197 3.17 -26.04 -26.65
CA GLY A 197 2.26 -26.93 -25.92
C GLY A 197 1.99 -26.51 -24.48
N ALA A 198 2.32 -25.27 -24.06
CA ALA A 198 2.01 -24.78 -22.72
C ALA A 198 0.52 -24.44 -22.59
N GLY A 199 -0.14 -24.98 -21.57
CA GLY A 199 -1.52 -24.59 -21.24
C GLY A 199 -1.57 -23.20 -20.59
N ASP A 200 -2.73 -22.54 -20.70
CA ASP A 200 -2.94 -21.14 -20.26
C ASP A 200 -2.61 -20.90 -18.79
N LEU A 201 -2.94 -21.84 -17.90
CA LEU A 201 -2.59 -21.74 -16.49
C LEU A 201 -1.06 -21.74 -16.26
N ARG A 202 -0.34 -22.57 -17.03
CA ARG A 202 1.12 -22.62 -16.98
C ARG A 202 1.74 -21.32 -17.50
N ILE A 203 1.20 -20.78 -18.61
CA ILE A 203 1.63 -19.50 -19.17
C ILE A 203 1.43 -18.38 -18.15
N PHE A 204 0.25 -18.32 -17.52
CA PHE A 204 -0.01 -17.35 -16.46
C PHE A 204 0.97 -17.51 -15.30
N ALA A 205 1.07 -18.70 -14.70
CA ALA A 205 1.84 -18.92 -13.48
C ALA A 205 3.37 -18.82 -13.67
N SER A 206 3.91 -19.16 -14.83
CA SER A 206 5.35 -19.21 -15.07
C SER A 206 5.91 -18.01 -15.85
N MET A 207 5.11 -17.37 -16.70
CA MET A 207 5.54 -16.32 -17.61
C MET A 207 4.88 -14.98 -17.27
N ALA A 208 3.55 -14.90 -17.34
CA ALA A 208 2.83 -13.65 -17.14
C ALA A 208 3.03 -13.07 -15.74
N THR A 209 2.98 -13.90 -14.68
CA THR A 209 3.25 -13.44 -13.30
C THR A 209 4.64 -12.84 -13.14
N ARG A 210 5.66 -13.39 -13.81
CA ARG A 210 7.03 -12.82 -13.76
C ARG A 210 7.09 -11.45 -14.42
N MET A 211 6.41 -11.28 -15.56
CA MET A 211 6.35 -10.00 -16.27
C MET A 211 5.50 -8.96 -15.51
N MET A 212 4.46 -9.41 -14.81
CA MET A 212 3.57 -8.58 -14.01
C MET A 212 4.06 -8.36 -12.57
N MET A 213 5.21 -8.93 -12.17
CA MET A 213 5.68 -8.90 -10.78
C MET A 213 5.73 -7.49 -10.17
N PRO A 214 6.20 -6.42 -10.86
CA PRO A 214 6.19 -5.08 -10.28
C PRO A 214 4.78 -4.59 -9.93
N ALA A 215 3.81 -4.83 -10.83
CA ALA A 215 2.41 -4.49 -10.57
C ALA A 215 1.81 -5.32 -9.43
N MET A 216 2.12 -6.61 -9.37
CA MET A 216 1.67 -7.49 -8.30
C MET A 216 2.17 -7.03 -6.94
N VAL A 217 3.44 -6.64 -6.83
CA VAL A 217 3.99 -6.06 -5.59
C VAL A 217 3.26 -4.76 -5.23
N THR A 218 2.98 -3.92 -6.21
CA THR A 218 2.22 -2.69 -6.02
C THR A 218 0.81 -2.97 -5.47
N ILE A 219 0.10 -3.93 -6.07
CA ILE A 219 -1.23 -4.37 -5.59
C ILE A 219 -1.16 -4.89 -4.16
N PHE A 220 -0.16 -5.75 -3.86
CA PHE A 220 0.06 -6.27 -2.52
C PHE A 220 0.25 -5.14 -1.49
N LEU A 221 1.13 -4.17 -1.80
CA LEU A 221 1.43 -3.07 -0.88
C LEU A 221 0.22 -2.19 -0.61
N PHE A 222 -0.51 -1.78 -1.65
CA PHE A 222 -1.73 -0.99 -1.47
C PHE A 222 -2.77 -1.73 -0.65
N GLN A 223 -2.98 -3.00 -0.95
CA GLN A 223 -3.96 -3.80 -0.23
C GLN A 223 -3.52 -4.06 1.21
N PHE A 224 -2.23 -4.33 1.46
CA PHE A 224 -1.68 -4.50 2.80
C PHE A 224 -1.93 -3.27 3.67
N VAL A 225 -1.57 -2.08 3.16
CA VAL A 225 -1.78 -0.81 3.87
C VAL A 225 -3.27 -0.55 4.12
N THR A 226 -4.12 -0.83 3.13
CA THR A 226 -5.57 -0.66 3.25
C THR A 226 -6.15 -1.55 4.35
N ILE A 227 -5.74 -2.82 4.42
CA ILE A 227 -6.21 -3.76 5.44
C ILE A 227 -5.63 -3.41 6.81
N TRP A 228 -4.34 -3.07 6.88
CA TRP A 228 -3.66 -2.68 8.13
C TRP A 228 -4.35 -1.50 8.81
N ASN A 229 -4.76 -0.49 8.03
CA ASN A 229 -5.42 0.70 8.55
C ASN A 229 -6.95 0.56 8.67
N ASN A 230 -7.51 -0.61 8.30
CA ASN A 230 -8.95 -0.80 8.33
C ASN A 230 -9.43 -0.91 9.79
N TYR A 231 -10.33 -0.02 10.14
CA TYR A 231 -10.98 0.03 11.44
C TYR A 231 -12.45 -0.43 11.37
N LEU A 232 -13.16 0.04 10.36
CA LEU A 232 -14.62 -0.11 10.29
C LEU A 232 -15.06 -1.57 10.13
N LEU A 233 -14.42 -2.31 9.20
CA LEU A 233 -14.79 -3.70 8.96
C LEU A 233 -14.57 -4.56 10.21
N PRO A 234 -13.38 -4.54 10.87
CA PRO A 234 -13.19 -5.23 12.15
C PRO A 234 -14.16 -4.80 13.24
N LEU A 235 -14.47 -3.51 13.36
CA LEU A 235 -15.42 -2.98 14.36
C LEU A 235 -16.82 -3.60 14.21
N VAL A 236 -17.30 -3.76 12.98
CA VAL A 236 -18.63 -4.31 12.69
C VAL A 236 -18.63 -5.84 12.80
N MET A 237 -17.53 -6.50 12.47
CA MET A 237 -17.46 -7.95 12.29
C MET A 237 -17.01 -8.70 13.54
N LEU A 238 -16.21 -8.08 14.42
CA LEU A 238 -15.54 -8.76 15.54
C LEU A 238 -16.12 -8.30 16.88
N ASN A 239 -16.25 -9.26 17.79
CA ASN A 239 -16.78 -9.02 19.15
C ASN A 239 -15.85 -9.56 20.26
N ASP A 240 -14.80 -10.31 19.90
CA ASP A 240 -13.81 -10.84 20.84
C ASP A 240 -12.45 -10.11 20.64
N THR A 241 -11.94 -9.55 21.74
CA THR A 241 -10.66 -8.83 21.77
C THR A 241 -9.47 -9.69 21.34
N SER A 242 -9.58 -11.01 21.43
CA SER A 242 -8.54 -11.95 20.98
C SER A 242 -8.35 -11.96 19.46
N THR A 243 -9.36 -11.56 18.70
CA THR A 243 -9.35 -11.50 17.22
C THR A 243 -9.10 -10.09 16.67
N PHE A 244 -9.06 -9.06 17.54
CA PHE A 244 -8.93 -7.67 17.11
C PHE A 244 -7.61 -7.41 16.36
N PRO A 245 -7.63 -6.61 15.28
CA PRO A 245 -6.44 -5.98 14.73
C PRO A 245 -5.99 -4.82 15.61
N VAL A 246 -4.75 -4.36 15.42
CA VAL A 246 -4.14 -3.29 16.22
C VAL A 246 -4.95 -2.01 16.23
N THR A 247 -5.55 -1.61 15.10
CA THR A 247 -6.38 -0.41 14.99
C THR A 247 -7.61 -0.46 15.90
N LEU A 248 -8.31 -1.60 15.93
CA LEU A 248 -9.47 -1.78 16.79
C LEU A 248 -9.08 -1.90 18.27
N GLY A 249 -8.00 -2.63 18.58
CA GLY A 249 -7.49 -2.79 19.93
C GLY A 249 -7.04 -1.47 20.56
N LEU A 250 -6.27 -0.65 19.82
CA LEU A 250 -5.87 0.68 20.29
C LEU A 250 -7.07 1.61 20.47
N THR A 251 -8.10 1.49 19.64
CA THR A 251 -9.33 2.28 19.80
C THR A 251 -10.09 1.83 21.04
N LEU A 252 -10.12 0.53 21.35
CA LEU A 252 -10.67 0.03 22.60
C LEU A 252 -9.99 0.66 23.83
N TRP A 253 -8.64 0.67 23.85
CA TRP A 253 -7.89 1.32 24.91
C TRP A 253 -8.10 2.83 24.96
N ASN A 254 -8.20 3.49 23.80
CA ASN A 254 -8.50 4.92 23.74
C ASN A 254 -9.85 5.26 24.41
N GLY A 255 -10.83 4.37 24.31
CA GLY A 255 -12.12 4.51 25.03
C GLY A 255 -11.99 4.41 26.55
N GLN A 256 -10.87 3.91 27.09
CA GLN A 256 -10.63 3.77 28.52
C GLN A 256 -9.83 4.94 29.14
N THR A 257 -9.30 5.86 28.33
CA THR A 257 -8.45 6.98 28.75
C THR A 257 -9.12 7.89 29.78
N GLN A 258 -10.46 8.00 29.76
CA GLN A 258 -11.23 8.77 30.72
C GLN A 258 -11.30 8.10 32.12
N ARG A 259 -11.06 6.80 32.21
CA ARG A 259 -11.08 6.03 33.46
C ARG A 259 -9.68 5.91 34.05
N ASP A 260 -8.67 5.73 33.20
CA ASP A 260 -7.28 5.60 33.58
C ASP A 260 -6.38 6.33 32.58
N PRO A 261 -5.71 7.43 32.98
CA PRO A 261 -4.78 8.19 32.14
C PRO A 261 -3.62 7.37 31.58
N MET A 262 -3.26 6.23 32.17
CA MET A 262 -2.21 5.36 31.67
C MET A 262 -2.49 4.91 30.23
N PHE A 263 -3.76 4.73 29.85
CA PHE A 263 -4.13 4.34 28.50
C PHE A 263 -3.73 5.36 27.43
N TYR A 264 -3.54 6.64 27.75
CA TYR A 264 -2.98 7.61 26.80
C TYR A 264 -1.58 7.22 26.35
N SER A 265 -0.69 6.89 27.30
CA SER A 265 0.67 6.46 26.98
C SER A 265 0.67 5.14 26.18
N LEU A 266 -0.19 4.19 26.53
CA LEU A 266 -0.33 2.92 25.81
C LEU A 266 -0.80 3.11 24.38
N VAL A 267 -1.82 3.95 24.16
CA VAL A 267 -2.35 4.23 22.81
C VAL A 267 -1.32 4.94 21.95
N VAL A 268 -0.62 5.93 22.51
CA VAL A 268 0.41 6.68 21.77
C VAL A 268 1.61 5.80 21.47
N ALA A 269 2.12 5.03 22.44
CA ALA A 269 3.21 4.09 22.24
C ALA A 269 2.84 2.99 21.25
N GLY A 270 1.63 2.42 21.35
CA GLY A 270 1.12 1.42 20.43
C GLY A 270 0.95 1.95 19.01
N SER A 271 0.51 3.21 18.87
CA SER A 271 0.40 3.89 17.57
C SER A 271 1.78 4.12 16.96
N ALA A 272 2.77 4.55 17.76
CA ALA A 272 4.16 4.71 17.30
C ALA A 272 4.75 3.38 16.81
N VAL A 273 4.62 2.30 17.59
CA VAL A 273 5.11 0.96 17.21
C VAL A 273 4.41 0.48 15.94
N SER A 274 3.08 0.60 15.86
CA SER A 274 2.30 0.19 14.68
C SER A 274 2.71 0.95 13.41
N ALA A 275 2.89 2.28 13.52
CA ALA A 275 3.34 3.11 12.41
C ALA A 275 4.76 2.76 11.96
N LEU A 276 5.69 2.55 12.91
CA LEU A 276 7.08 2.17 12.60
C LEU A 276 7.16 0.79 11.94
N LEU A 277 6.34 -0.18 12.36
CA LEU A 277 6.24 -1.49 11.69
C LEU A 277 5.80 -1.34 10.22
N LEU A 278 4.79 -0.50 9.97
CA LEU A 278 4.30 -0.25 8.62
C LEU A 278 5.36 0.46 7.76
N VAL A 279 6.05 1.49 8.32
CA VAL A 279 7.15 2.19 7.65
C VAL A 279 8.29 1.23 7.33
N ALA A 280 8.68 0.36 8.26
CA ALA A 280 9.73 -0.64 8.05
C ALA A 280 9.37 -1.61 6.92
N LEU A 281 8.11 -2.10 6.88
CA LEU A 281 7.62 -2.95 5.80
C LEU A 281 7.67 -2.23 4.45
N MET A 282 7.14 -0.99 4.39
CA MET A 282 7.14 -0.20 3.15
C MET A 282 8.56 0.07 2.66
N THR A 283 9.49 0.38 3.58
CA THR A 283 10.90 0.60 3.26
C THR A 283 11.59 -0.68 2.74
N ALA A 284 11.28 -1.83 3.33
CA ALA A 284 11.82 -3.11 2.87
C ALA A 284 11.33 -3.47 1.45
N LEU A 285 10.10 -3.11 1.12
CA LEU A 285 9.47 -3.44 -0.16
C LEU A 285 9.66 -2.37 -1.25
N GLN A 286 10.12 -1.15 -0.92
CA GLN A 286 10.33 -0.06 -1.89
C GLN A 286 11.28 -0.43 -3.04
N ARG A 287 12.23 -1.36 -2.82
CA ARG A 287 13.17 -1.82 -3.85
C ARG A 287 12.46 -2.41 -5.07
N PHE A 288 11.30 -3.00 -4.88
CA PHE A 288 10.51 -3.60 -5.96
C PHE A 288 9.78 -2.54 -6.80
N TRP A 289 9.47 -1.37 -6.23
CA TRP A 289 8.87 -0.25 -6.97
C TRP A 289 9.88 0.48 -7.86
N ARG A 290 11.12 0.62 -7.40
CA ARG A 290 12.16 1.34 -8.15
C ARG A 290 12.49 0.67 -9.49
N ALA A 291 12.36 -0.64 -9.60
CA ALA A 291 12.62 -1.38 -10.82
C ALA A 291 11.68 -0.98 -11.97
N ASP A 292 10.45 -0.57 -11.67
CA ASP A 292 9.43 -0.21 -12.67
C ASP A 292 9.60 1.22 -13.20
N LEU A 293 10.00 2.16 -12.33
CA LEU A 293 10.22 3.57 -12.69
C LEU A 293 11.42 3.76 -13.64
N THR A 294 12.44 2.90 -13.55
CA THR A 294 13.62 2.96 -14.44
C THR A 294 13.36 2.32 -15.80
N ALA A 295 12.49 1.32 -15.89
CA ALA A 295 12.12 0.68 -17.15
C ALA A 295 11.29 1.61 -18.07
N GLY A 296 10.53 2.54 -17.50
CA GLY A 296 9.77 3.56 -18.25
C GLY A 296 10.60 4.73 -18.76
N ALA A 297 11.72 5.06 -18.11
CA ALA A 297 12.56 6.22 -18.44
C ALA A 297 13.54 5.98 -19.60
N THR A 298 13.72 4.74 -20.03
CA THR A 298 14.68 4.36 -21.12
C THR A 298 14.03 4.25 -22.51
N LYS A 299 12.76 4.59 -22.65
CA LYS A 299 12.03 4.63 -23.94
C LYS A 299 11.80 6.07 -24.43
N GLY A 300 12.75 6.98 -24.18
CA GLY A 300 12.77 8.35 -24.70
C GLY A 300 13.98 8.58 -25.59
#